data_59c746f26fbff31e4dbe5aba029e0573
#
_entry.id   59c746f26fbff31e4dbe5aba029e0573
#
_cell.length_a   1.000
_cell.length_b   1.000
_cell.length_c   1.000
_cell.angle_alpha   90.00
_cell.angle_beta   90.00
_cell.angle_gamma   90.00
#
_symmetry.space_group_name_H-M   'P 1'
#
loop_
_entity.id
_entity.type
_entity.pdbx_description
1 polymer ?
#
loop_
_entity_poly.entity_id
_entity_poly.type
_entity_poly.pdbx_seq_one_letter_code
_entity_poly.pdbx_strand_id
1 'polypeptide(L)'
;MASTFSKDFSTNKKKIDSLLQVDKSFDLIYRVITIGGKTACFYIIDGFCKDEVMEKIMEFLYKITPDQMPGTAHDFLKSSLPYGEIDLIEDENALIQWVLSGVPVLLIDGYDKLLSIDFRSYPARGVDEPEKDRVMRGSKDGFVETVVFNTALIRRRIRSTELVMEMHTVGKSSRTDVVIAYMGDRVEKEMLDDIRNRIDSIDIDALTMNQESLAECIFPHKWFNPFPKFRFSERPDTAAASILEGNIVILVDNSPACMILPSSVFDIIEEADDYYFPPVTGTYLRLSRMTVSFLTLFLTPVWLLFMQNQNWIPGWLEFVKLADDMYVPLIFQLLILEFAIDGLRLA
;
A
#
# COMPACT_ATOMS: atom_id res chain seq x y z
N MET A 1 -3.85 -35.32 13.72
CA MET A 1 -3.93 -35.39 12.24
C MET A 1 -2.54 -35.74 11.73
N ALA A 2 -2.40 -36.46 10.61
CA ALA A 2 -1.09 -36.70 10.01
C ALA A 2 -0.58 -35.39 9.42
N SER A 3 0.72 -35.09 9.61
CA SER A 3 1.33 -33.87 9.02
C SER A 3 1.24 -33.93 7.49
N THR A 4 0.98 -32.78 6.87
CA THR A 4 0.93 -32.62 5.41
C THR A 4 2.36 -32.53 4.81
N PHE A 5 3.38 -32.42 5.68
CA PHE A 5 4.80 -32.31 5.30
C PHE A 5 5.50 -33.66 5.41
N SER A 6 6.44 -33.89 4.49
CA SER A 6 7.30 -35.08 4.48
C SER A 6 8.60 -34.84 5.24
N LYS A 7 9.41 -35.87 5.39
CA LYS A 7 10.76 -35.72 5.98
C LYS A 7 11.79 -35.24 4.97
N ASP A 8 11.46 -35.19 3.68
CA ASP A 8 12.36 -34.74 2.62
C ASP A 8 12.33 -33.23 2.47
N PHE A 9 13.48 -32.61 2.70
CA PHE A 9 13.66 -31.16 2.60
C PHE A 9 13.29 -30.60 1.23
N SER A 10 13.76 -31.25 0.18
CA SER A 10 13.58 -30.75 -1.20
C SER A 10 12.12 -30.74 -1.63
N THR A 11 11.37 -31.77 -1.25
CA THR A 11 9.94 -31.87 -1.50
C THR A 11 9.16 -30.80 -0.76
N ASN A 12 9.45 -30.63 0.54
CA ASN A 12 8.79 -29.60 1.34
C ASN A 12 9.14 -28.19 0.88
N LYS A 13 10.42 -27.92 0.58
CA LYS A 13 10.83 -26.60 0.08
C LYS A 13 10.07 -26.21 -1.20
N LYS A 14 10.04 -27.09 -2.21
CA LYS A 14 9.29 -26.83 -3.44
C LYS A 14 7.80 -26.58 -3.18
N LYS A 15 7.21 -27.35 -2.28
CA LYS A 15 5.82 -27.21 -1.89
C LYS A 15 5.55 -25.85 -1.22
N ILE A 16 6.38 -25.46 -0.26
CA ILE A 16 6.27 -24.20 0.47
C ILE A 16 6.51 -23.01 -0.46
N ASP A 17 7.54 -23.07 -1.31
CA ASP A 17 7.83 -22.02 -2.30
C ASP A 17 6.62 -21.78 -3.23
N SER A 18 5.96 -22.85 -3.67
CA SER A 18 4.76 -22.77 -4.49
C SER A 18 3.55 -22.21 -3.74
N LEU A 19 3.33 -22.66 -2.50
CA LEU A 19 2.21 -22.21 -1.67
C LEU A 19 2.31 -20.72 -1.30
N LEU A 20 3.51 -20.28 -0.96
CA LEU A 20 3.78 -18.88 -0.57
C LEU A 20 4.02 -17.97 -1.78
N GLN A 21 4.19 -18.52 -2.99
CA GLN A 21 4.52 -17.76 -4.19
C GLN A 21 5.79 -16.89 -4.03
N VAL A 22 6.83 -17.46 -3.40
CA VAL A 22 8.03 -16.75 -2.97
C VAL A 22 8.71 -15.95 -4.08
N ASP A 23 8.71 -16.47 -5.32
CA ASP A 23 9.35 -15.81 -6.47
C ASP A 23 8.55 -14.62 -7.03
N LYS A 24 7.32 -14.38 -6.55
CA LYS A 24 6.47 -13.30 -7.05
C LYS A 24 6.50 -12.04 -6.20
N SER A 25 6.86 -12.14 -4.93
CA SER A 25 6.83 -11.02 -4.01
C SER A 25 8.17 -10.86 -3.29
N PHE A 26 8.78 -9.70 -3.39
CA PHE A 26 10.12 -9.44 -2.83
C PHE A 26 10.15 -9.47 -1.30
N ASP A 27 9.03 -9.18 -0.65
CA ASP A 27 8.91 -9.14 0.81
C ASP A 27 8.88 -10.53 1.46
N LEU A 28 8.69 -11.58 0.66
CA LEU A 28 8.80 -12.97 1.09
C LEU A 28 10.23 -13.47 0.91
N ILE A 29 11.00 -13.46 2.00
CA ILE A 29 12.41 -13.86 1.99
C ILE A 29 12.54 -15.28 2.51
N TYR A 30 13.37 -16.07 1.86
CA TYR A 30 13.82 -17.34 2.39
C TYR A 30 15.35 -17.39 2.53
N ARG A 31 15.84 -18.04 3.57
CA ARG A 31 17.26 -18.23 3.80
C ARG A 31 17.57 -19.66 4.13
N VAL A 32 18.38 -20.30 3.29
CA VAL A 32 18.88 -21.66 3.53
C VAL A 32 20.12 -21.60 4.46
N ILE A 33 20.11 -22.42 5.50
CA ILE A 33 21.18 -22.51 6.50
C ILE A 33 21.48 -23.98 6.81
N THR A 34 22.55 -24.23 7.56
CA THR A 34 22.87 -25.56 8.07
C THR A 34 22.85 -25.56 9.61
N ILE A 35 22.06 -26.44 10.20
CA ILE A 35 21.91 -26.58 11.65
C ILE A 35 22.27 -28.01 12.03
N GLY A 36 23.29 -28.21 12.88
CA GLY A 36 23.69 -29.54 13.31
C GLY A 36 23.93 -30.53 12.14
N GLY A 37 24.51 -30.06 11.05
CA GLY A 37 24.73 -30.87 9.84
C GLY A 37 23.52 -31.14 8.96
N LYS A 38 22.32 -30.68 9.34
CA LYS A 38 21.09 -30.77 8.53
C LYS A 38 20.82 -29.46 7.78
N THR A 39 20.31 -29.58 6.59
CA THR A 39 19.84 -28.40 5.80
C THR A 39 18.54 -27.87 6.40
N ALA A 40 18.46 -26.57 6.55
CA ALA A 40 17.27 -25.90 7.04
C ALA A 40 16.96 -24.64 6.20
N CYS A 41 15.72 -24.18 6.21
CA CYS A 41 15.29 -22.98 5.51
C CYS A 41 14.35 -22.16 6.38
N PHE A 42 14.69 -20.89 6.56
CA PHE A 42 13.78 -19.89 7.13
C PHE A 42 12.94 -19.26 6.06
N TYR A 43 11.65 -19.03 6.37
CA TYR A 43 10.73 -18.21 5.61
C TYR A 43 10.29 -17.05 6.49
N ILE A 44 10.46 -15.82 6.01
CA ILE A 44 10.22 -14.58 6.74
C ILE A 44 9.59 -13.53 5.84
N ILE A 45 8.86 -12.59 6.45
CA ILE A 45 8.42 -11.35 5.78
C ILE A 45 9.41 -10.24 6.12
N ASP A 46 9.90 -9.54 5.12
CA ASP A 46 10.77 -8.38 5.28
C ASP A 46 10.09 -7.26 6.07
N GLY A 47 10.83 -6.63 6.97
CA GLY A 47 10.31 -5.59 7.85
C GLY A 47 9.43 -6.06 9.02
N PHE A 48 9.20 -7.39 9.20
CA PHE A 48 8.41 -7.90 10.33
C PHE A 48 9.23 -8.56 11.42
N CYS A 49 10.53 -8.66 11.28
CA CYS A 49 11.39 -9.31 12.25
C CYS A 49 12.19 -8.29 13.07
N LYS A 50 12.43 -8.62 14.34
CA LYS A 50 13.42 -7.91 15.16
C LYS A 50 14.81 -8.46 14.82
N ASP A 51 15.63 -7.65 14.18
CA ASP A 51 16.98 -8.06 13.74
C ASP A 51 17.84 -8.59 14.86
N GLU A 52 17.84 -7.92 16.02
CA GLU A 52 18.60 -8.34 17.20
C GLU A 52 18.19 -9.73 17.71
N VAL A 53 16.89 -10.07 17.62
CA VAL A 53 16.39 -11.39 18.06
C VAL A 53 16.74 -12.44 17.01
N MET A 54 16.58 -12.10 15.72
CA MET A 54 16.96 -12.97 14.62
C MET A 54 18.43 -13.32 14.68
N GLU A 55 19.31 -12.34 14.91
CA GLU A 55 20.75 -12.55 15.05
C GLU A 55 21.07 -13.54 16.19
N LYS A 56 20.47 -13.35 17.37
CA LYS A 56 20.66 -14.25 18.52
C LYS A 56 20.17 -15.67 18.24
N ILE A 57 19.01 -15.81 17.60
CA ILE A 57 18.48 -17.13 17.22
C ILE A 57 19.40 -17.81 16.23
N MET A 58 19.87 -17.09 15.21
CA MET A 58 20.81 -17.61 14.22
C MET A 58 22.15 -18.01 14.87
N GLU A 59 22.71 -17.19 15.76
CA GLU A 59 23.92 -17.50 16.51
C GLU A 59 23.77 -18.80 17.31
N PHE A 60 22.62 -18.95 17.95
CA PHE A 60 22.33 -20.19 18.72
C PHE A 60 22.20 -21.40 17.79
N LEU A 61 21.47 -21.30 16.69
CA LEU A 61 21.28 -22.40 15.74
C LEU A 61 22.60 -22.87 15.12
N TYR A 62 23.51 -21.94 14.81
CA TYR A 62 24.84 -22.27 14.27
C TYR A 62 25.78 -22.97 15.29
N LYS A 63 25.52 -22.82 16.60
CA LYS A 63 26.29 -23.49 17.64
C LYS A 63 25.87 -24.93 17.88
N ILE A 64 24.73 -25.37 17.36
CA ILE A 64 24.23 -26.73 17.48
C ILE A 64 25.15 -27.68 16.69
N THR A 65 25.74 -28.65 17.37
CA THR A 65 26.57 -29.71 16.76
C THR A 65 25.69 -30.87 16.27
N PRO A 66 26.16 -31.70 15.31
CA PRO A 66 25.40 -32.85 14.82
C PRO A 66 24.97 -33.82 15.96
N ASP A 67 25.77 -33.97 16.99
CA ASP A 67 25.47 -34.84 18.12
C ASP A 67 24.35 -34.30 19.02
N GLN A 68 24.16 -33.01 19.01
CA GLN A 68 23.12 -32.32 19.78
C GLN A 68 21.80 -32.17 18.99
N MET A 69 21.78 -32.58 17.71
CA MET A 69 20.62 -32.38 16.83
C MET A 69 19.52 -33.39 17.17
N PRO A 70 18.35 -32.98 17.66
CA PRO A 70 17.26 -33.88 18.01
C PRO A 70 16.71 -34.65 16.82
N GLY A 71 16.16 -35.84 17.09
CA GLY A 71 15.60 -36.70 16.04
C GLY A 71 14.24 -36.22 15.47
N THR A 72 13.48 -35.46 16.26
CA THR A 72 12.16 -34.99 15.90
C THR A 72 11.99 -33.48 16.07
N ALA A 73 11.06 -32.85 15.33
CA ALA A 73 10.71 -31.45 15.49
C ALA A 73 10.22 -31.13 16.90
N HIS A 74 9.51 -32.06 17.54
CA HIS A 74 9.00 -31.89 18.89
C HIS A 74 10.12 -31.88 19.98
N ASP A 75 11.14 -32.72 19.82
CA ASP A 75 12.28 -32.70 20.71
C ASP A 75 13.13 -31.44 20.48
N PHE A 76 13.24 -30.98 19.24
CA PHE A 76 13.92 -29.75 18.89
C PHE A 76 13.27 -28.54 19.55
N LEU A 77 11.93 -28.46 19.55
CA LEU A 77 11.18 -27.44 20.25
C LEU A 77 11.47 -27.41 21.75
N LYS A 78 11.57 -28.58 22.37
CA LYS A 78 11.76 -28.70 23.84
C LYS A 78 13.16 -28.40 24.34
N SER A 79 14.17 -28.73 23.56
CA SER A 79 15.55 -28.78 24.05
C SER A 79 16.53 -27.84 23.37
N SER A 80 16.19 -27.35 22.18
CA SER A 80 17.19 -26.75 21.30
C SER A 80 17.00 -25.25 21.00
N LEU A 81 15.94 -24.60 21.49
CA LEU A 81 15.74 -23.18 21.28
C LEU A 81 15.40 -22.47 22.60
N PRO A 82 16.24 -21.52 23.05
CA PRO A 82 16.00 -20.76 24.28
C PRO A 82 15.02 -19.59 24.04
N TYR A 83 13.90 -19.85 23.35
CA TYR A 83 12.90 -18.87 23.07
C TYR A 83 11.50 -19.39 23.45
N GLY A 84 10.67 -18.52 24.03
CA GLY A 84 9.43 -18.95 24.68
C GLY A 84 8.23 -19.12 23.76
N GLU A 85 8.21 -18.48 22.59
CA GLU A 85 7.09 -18.50 21.68
C GLU A 85 7.43 -19.30 20.42
N ILE A 86 7.37 -20.63 20.55
CA ILE A 86 7.67 -21.57 19.46
C ILE A 86 6.56 -22.61 19.39
N ASP A 87 6.02 -22.83 18.19
CA ASP A 87 5.00 -23.84 17.93
C ASP A 87 5.35 -24.72 16.73
N LEU A 88 4.63 -25.84 16.60
CA LEU A 88 4.76 -26.77 15.47
C LEU A 88 3.64 -26.54 14.47
N ILE A 89 4.00 -26.48 13.19
CA ILE A 89 3.08 -26.34 12.06
C ILE A 89 2.96 -27.70 11.36
N GLU A 90 1.73 -28.20 11.23
CA GLU A 90 1.41 -29.51 10.66
C GLU A 90 0.68 -29.43 9.32
N ASP A 91 0.06 -28.30 9.01
CA ASP A 91 -0.76 -28.11 7.82
C ASP A 91 -0.40 -26.85 7.03
N GLU A 92 -0.82 -26.82 5.76
CA GLU A 92 -0.52 -25.75 4.82
C GLU A 92 -1.18 -24.43 5.15
N ASN A 93 -2.42 -24.46 5.65
CA ASN A 93 -3.16 -23.24 5.98
C ASN A 93 -2.52 -22.54 7.18
N ALA A 94 -2.10 -23.32 8.19
CA ALA A 94 -1.37 -22.78 9.33
C ALA A 94 -0.03 -22.17 8.89
N LEU A 95 0.71 -22.83 7.98
CA LEU A 95 1.93 -22.27 7.41
C LEU A 95 1.69 -20.90 6.77
N ILE A 96 0.73 -20.83 5.87
CA ILE A 96 0.40 -19.58 5.16
C ILE A 96 0.00 -18.50 6.18
N GLN A 97 -0.86 -18.84 7.13
CA GLN A 97 -1.31 -17.89 8.15
C GLN A 97 -0.15 -17.36 9.00
N TRP A 98 0.75 -18.23 9.46
CA TRP A 98 1.89 -17.84 10.30
C TRP A 98 2.88 -16.96 9.53
N VAL A 99 3.34 -17.41 8.36
CA VAL A 99 4.30 -16.63 7.56
C VAL A 99 3.72 -15.27 7.18
N LEU A 100 2.50 -15.22 6.64
CA LEU A 100 1.88 -13.95 6.23
C LEU A 100 1.47 -13.05 7.41
N SER A 101 1.45 -13.60 8.63
CA SER A 101 1.35 -12.79 9.86
C SER A 101 2.70 -12.23 10.32
N GLY A 102 3.79 -12.55 9.62
CA GLY A 102 5.13 -12.10 9.97
C GLY A 102 5.86 -12.97 10.99
N VAL A 103 5.33 -14.16 11.29
CA VAL A 103 6.02 -15.12 12.15
C VAL A 103 7.01 -15.93 11.31
N PRO A 104 8.31 -15.91 11.61
CA PRO A 104 9.29 -16.72 10.93
C PRO A 104 9.01 -18.20 11.08
N VAL A 105 9.11 -18.94 9.97
CA VAL A 105 8.92 -20.39 9.94
C VAL A 105 10.21 -21.08 9.50
N LEU A 106 10.59 -22.11 10.22
CA LEU A 106 11.80 -22.89 9.98
C LEU A 106 11.45 -24.32 9.51
N LEU A 107 11.89 -24.66 8.31
CA LEU A 107 11.91 -26.00 7.76
C LEU A 107 13.26 -26.62 8.04
N ILE A 108 13.31 -27.86 8.59
CA ILE A 108 14.56 -28.62 8.85
C ILE A 108 14.47 -29.98 8.16
N ASP A 109 15.53 -30.38 7.49
CA ASP A 109 15.63 -31.66 6.83
C ASP A 109 15.46 -32.82 7.83
N GLY A 110 14.69 -33.85 7.44
CA GLY A 110 14.40 -35.00 8.26
C GLY A 110 13.25 -34.81 9.26
N TYR A 111 12.65 -33.62 9.35
CA TYR A 111 11.48 -33.37 10.18
C TYR A 111 10.20 -33.33 9.33
N ASP A 112 9.12 -33.88 9.87
CA ASP A 112 7.79 -33.94 9.26
C ASP A 112 6.88 -32.80 9.69
N LYS A 113 7.40 -31.83 10.44
CA LYS A 113 6.70 -30.64 10.90
C LYS A 113 7.63 -29.43 10.79
N LEU A 114 7.04 -28.28 10.57
CA LEU A 114 7.76 -27.01 10.56
C LEU A 114 7.71 -26.38 11.96
N LEU A 115 8.63 -25.48 12.23
CA LEU A 115 8.67 -24.71 13.48
C LEU A 115 8.32 -23.25 13.20
N SER A 116 7.36 -22.69 13.90
CA SER A 116 7.15 -21.25 13.96
C SER A 116 7.89 -20.68 15.16
N ILE A 117 8.56 -19.55 14.99
CA ILE A 117 9.32 -18.86 16.05
C ILE A 117 8.83 -17.41 16.06
N ASP A 118 7.97 -17.06 17.02
CA ASP A 118 7.31 -15.75 17.03
C ASP A 118 8.18 -14.66 17.66
N PHE A 119 9.03 -14.04 16.86
CA PHE A 119 9.76 -12.82 17.22
C PHE A 119 9.39 -11.63 16.30
N ARG A 120 8.18 -11.63 15.80
CA ARG A 120 7.68 -10.56 14.95
C ARG A 120 7.65 -9.21 15.65
N SER A 121 7.93 -8.19 14.88
CA SER A 121 7.77 -6.79 15.26
C SER A 121 7.16 -6.05 14.11
N TYR A 122 5.93 -5.56 14.28
CA TYR A 122 5.33 -4.74 13.24
C TYR A 122 5.96 -3.35 13.26
N PRO A 123 6.28 -2.78 12.09
CA PRO A 123 6.65 -1.39 12.01
C PRO A 123 5.55 -0.53 12.65
N ALA A 124 5.93 0.25 13.61
CA ALA A 124 5.04 1.20 14.26
C ALA A 124 5.74 2.55 14.26
N ARG A 125 5.10 3.54 13.64
CA ARG A 125 5.49 4.93 13.76
C ARG A 125 5.26 5.38 15.21
N GLY A 126 6.07 6.33 15.71
CA GLY A 126 5.67 7.18 16.83
C GLY A 126 4.30 7.82 16.53
N VAL A 127 3.64 8.35 17.55
CA VAL A 127 2.21 8.78 17.54
C VAL A 127 1.95 9.97 16.58
N ASP A 128 2.38 9.92 15.31
CA ASP A 128 2.13 10.95 14.33
C ASP A 128 1.03 10.53 13.35
N GLU A 129 -0.01 11.33 13.30
CA GLU A 129 -1.14 11.21 12.38
C GLU A 129 -0.77 11.86 11.03
N PRO A 130 -1.18 11.31 9.87
CA PRO A 130 -0.96 11.95 8.58
C PRO A 130 -1.47 13.40 8.55
N GLU A 131 -0.73 14.31 7.91
CA GLU A 131 -1.13 15.72 7.90
C GLU A 131 -2.32 15.98 6.96
N LYS A 132 -2.32 15.37 5.79
CA LYS A 132 -3.34 15.60 4.74
C LYS A 132 -4.55 14.69 4.84
N ASP A 133 -4.39 13.46 5.31
CA ASP A 133 -5.43 12.43 5.37
C ASP A 133 -5.89 12.15 6.80
N ARG A 134 -6.13 13.19 7.60
CA ARG A 134 -6.62 13.04 8.98
C ARG A 134 -8.02 12.46 9.03
N VAL A 135 -8.26 11.54 9.96
CA VAL A 135 -9.57 10.95 10.20
C VAL A 135 -9.99 11.10 11.66
N MET A 136 -11.29 11.30 11.85
CA MET A 136 -11.85 11.38 13.20
C MET A 136 -11.89 10.01 13.90
N ARG A 137 -12.00 8.93 13.13
CA ARG A 137 -12.10 7.55 13.63
C ARG A 137 -11.23 6.63 12.76
N GLY A 138 -10.74 5.54 13.35
CA GLY A 138 -10.00 4.51 12.64
C GLY A 138 -8.51 4.50 12.96
N SER A 139 -7.74 3.86 12.11
CA SER A 139 -6.29 3.77 12.24
C SER A 139 -5.65 5.14 12.05
N LYS A 140 -4.71 5.50 12.91
CA LYS A 140 -3.97 6.75 12.83
C LYS A 140 -2.56 6.58 12.27
N ASP A 141 -2.20 5.35 11.89
CA ASP A 141 -0.92 5.08 11.26
C ASP A 141 -0.89 5.61 9.83
N GLY A 142 0.16 6.34 9.50
CA GLY A 142 0.48 6.83 8.17
C GLY A 142 1.68 6.11 7.58
N PHE A 143 1.88 6.26 6.28
CA PHE A 143 3.12 5.86 5.61
C PHE A 143 4.30 6.69 6.13
N VAL A 144 5.48 6.12 6.03
CA VAL A 144 6.77 6.74 6.40
C VAL A 144 7.67 6.83 5.17
N GLU A 145 8.82 7.45 5.31
CA GLU A 145 9.75 7.63 4.19
C GLU A 145 10.38 6.31 3.71
N THR A 146 10.47 5.29 4.58
CA THR A 146 11.10 3.99 4.25
C THR A 146 10.12 3.06 3.56
N VAL A 147 10.40 2.71 2.30
CA VAL A 147 9.50 1.87 1.47
C VAL A 147 9.25 0.49 2.06
N VAL A 148 10.25 -0.15 2.69
CA VAL A 148 10.11 -1.48 3.31
C VAL A 148 9.11 -1.44 4.47
N PHE A 149 9.09 -0.37 5.28
CA PHE A 149 8.09 -0.22 6.32
C PHE A 149 6.68 -0.01 5.74
N ASN A 150 6.59 0.71 4.64
CA ASN A 150 5.32 0.95 3.96
C ASN A 150 4.73 -0.33 3.37
N THR A 151 5.56 -1.17 2.76
CA THR A 151 5.13 -2.51 2.28
C THR A 151 4.68 -3.40 3.43
N ALA A 152 5.41 -3.40 4.54
CA ALA A 152 5.04 -4.14 5.75
C ALA A 152 3.70 -3.67 6.34
N LEU A 153 3.40 -2.36 6.34
CA LEU A 153 2.10 -1.83 6.78
C LEU A 153 0.93 -2.33 5.90
N ILE A 154 1.14 -2.47 4.59
CA ILE A 154 0.17 -3.05 3.66
C ILE A 154 0.04 -4.57 3.91
N ARG A 155 1.15 -5.30 3.99
CA ARG A 155 1.16 -6.76 4.23
C ARG A 155 0.46 -7.13 5.55
N ARG A 156 0.63 -6.33 6.58
CA ARG A 156 -0.07 -6.51 7.86
C ARG A 156 -1.59 -6.52 7.71
N ARG A 157 -2.12 -5.72 6.77
CA ARG A 157 -3.57 -5.60 6.51
C ARG A 157 -4.07 -6.65 5.52
N ILE A 158 -3.24 -7.04 4.56
CA ILE A 158 -3.59 -8.01 3.51
C ILE A 158 -2.71 -9.25 3.69
N ARG A 159 -3.21 -10.24 4.42
CA ARG A 159 -2.53 -11.51 4.67
C ARG A 159 -2.95 -12.56 3.64
N SER A 160 -2.65 -12.28 2.37
CA SER A 160 -2.97 -13.16 1.24
C SER A 160 -1.72 -13.46 0.42
N THR A 161 -1.62 -14.68 -0.08
CA THR A 161 -0.57 -15.10 -1.03
C THR A 161 -0.75 -14.43 -2.40
N GLU A 162 -1.96 -13.96 -2.70
CA GLU A 162 -2.26 -13.23 -3.93
C GLU A 162 -1.78 -11.76 -3.90
N LEU A 163 -1.40 -11.24 -2.72
CA LEU A 163 -0.76 -9.94 -2.65
C LEU A 163 0.68 -10.06 -3.14
N VAL A 164 0.94 -9.44 -4.27
CA VAL A 164 2.27 -9.38 -4.90
C VAL A 164 2.83 -7.97 -4.74
N MET A 165 4.10 -7.90 -4.39
CA MET A 165 4.88 -6.67 -4.29
C MET A 165 6.15 -6.82 -5.12
N GLU A 166 6.27 -6.01 -6.17
CA GLU A 166 7.41 -6.02 -7.10
C GLU A 166 8.31 -4.84 -6.80
N MET A 167 9.61 -5.11 -6.63
CA MET A 167 10.61 -4.08 -6.41
C MET A 167 11.26 -3.70 -7.74
N HIS A 168 11.27 -2.41 -8.04
CA HIS A 168 11.97 -1.80 -9.17
C HIS A 168 12.93 -0.73 -8.65
N THR A 169 13.98 -0.43 -9.40
CA THR A 169 14.92 0.64 -9.06
C THR A 169 14.96 1.63 -10.20
N VAL A 170 14.69 2.91 -9.92
CA VAL A 170 14.59 3.98 -10.92
C VAL A 170 15.67 5.05 -10.67
N GLY A 171 16.23 5.57 -11.77
CA GLY A 171 17.29 6.58 -11.74
C GLY A 171 18.69 5.97 -11.75
N LYS A 172 19.58 6.56 -12.58
CA LYS A 172 20.98 6.09 -12.73
C LYS A 172 21.82 6.39 -11.49
N SER A 173 21.69 7.60 -10.96
CA SER A 173 22.44 8.07 -9.80
C SER A 173 21.68 7.90 -8.49
N SER A 174 20.35 8.19 -8.46
CA SER A 174 19.55 8.07 -7.24
C SER A 174 19.26 6.62 -6.85
N ARG A 175 19.08 5.73 -7.84
CA ARG A 175 18.70 4.32 -7.62
C ARG A 175 17.59 4.18 -6.59
N THR A 176 16.53 4.97 -6.79
CA THR A 176 15.40 5.03 -5.86
C THR A 176 14.56 3.76 -5.99
N ASP A 177 14.27 3.13 -4.88
CA ASP A 177 13.43 1.93 -4.83
C ASP A 177 11.96 2.31 -5.00
N VAL A 178 11.30 1.57 -5.89
CA VAL A 178 9.87 1.73 -6.24
C VAL A 178 9.19 0.38 -6.11
N VAL A 179 8.10 0.31 -5.38
CA VAL A 179 7.33 -0.92 -5.21
C VAL A 179 5.98 -0.81 -5.88
N ILE A 180 5.63 -1.78 -6.71
CA ILE A 180 4.30 -1.98 -7.28
C ILE A 180 3.60 -3.04 -6.45
N ALA A 181 2.51 -2.69 -5.76
CA ALA A 181 1.71 -3.60 -4.94
C ALA A 181 0.32 -3.79 -5.55
N TYR A 182 -0.12 -5.05 -5.70
CA TYR A 182 -1.41 -5.40 -6.30
C TYR A 182 -1.87 -6.81 -5.90
N MET A 183 -3.16 -7.14 -6.12
CA MET A 183 -3.68 -8.50 -5.98
C MET A 183 -3.55 -9.26 -7.31
N GLY A 184 -2.83 -10.38 -7.32
CA GLY A 184 -2.58 -11.16 -8.53
C GLY A 184 -3.83 -11.76 -9.19
N ASP A 185 -4.88 -11.99 -8.39
CA ASP A 185 -6.17 -12.53 -8.81
C ASP A 185 -7.17 -11.49 -9.33
N ARG A 186 -6.93 -10.17 -9.06
CA ARG A 186 -7.91 -9.09 -9.30
C ARG A 186 -7.40 -7.97 -10.18
N VAL A 187 -6.09 -7.79 -10.28
CA VAL A 187 -5.48 -6.70 -11.05
C VAL A 187 -5.77 -6.81 -12.54
N GLU A 188 -6.01 -5.69 -13.19
CA GLU A 188 -6.09 -5.60 -14.64
C GLU A 188 -4.69 -5.75 -15.26
N LYS A 189 -4.47 -6.88 -15.93
CA LYS A 189 -3.13 -7.26 -16.40
C LYS A 189 -2.57 -6.31 -17.45
N GLU A 190 -3.42 -5.80 -18.35
CA GLU A 190 -2.98 -4.86 -19.39
C GLU A 190 -2.45 -3.55 -18.78
N MET A 191 -3.14 -3.04 -17.76
CA MET A 191 -2.70 -1.86 -17.02
C MET A 191 -1.41 -2.12 -16.24
N LEU A 192 -1.31 -3.28 -15.59
CA LEU A 192 -0.12 -3.65 -14.83
C LEU A 192 1.12 -3.72 -15.74
N ASP A 193 0.98 -4.35 -16.89
CA ASP A 193 2.08 -4.48 -17.86
C ASP A 193 2.45 -3.13 -18.49
N ASP A 194 1.48 -2.24 -18.72
CA ASP A 194 1.76 -0.86 -19.18
C ASP A 194 2.56 -0.08 -18.12
N ILE A 195 2.19 -0.20 -16.83
CA ILE A 195 2.90 0.47 -15.73
C ILE A 195 4.32 -0.06 -15.57
N ARG A 196 4.52 -1.40 -15.59
CA ARG A 196 5.86 -2.02 -15.55
C ARG A 196 6.74 -1.51 -16.68
N ASN A 197 6.23 -1.56 -17.91
CA ASN A 197 6.98 -1.11 -19.09
C ASN A 197 7.34 0.37 -19.02
N ARG A 198 6.45 1.21 -18.47
CA ARG A 198 6.73 2.63 -18.27
C ARG A 198 7.82 2.84 -17.22
N ILE A 199 7.72 2.18 -16.07
CA ILE A 199 8.74 2.27 -15.01
C ILE A 199 10.10 1.80 -15.51
N ASP A 200 10.15 0.65 -16.20
CA ASP A 200 11.40 0.08 -16.74
C ASP A 200 12.00 0.93 -17.88
N SER A 201 11.16 1.71 -18.57
CA SER A 201 11.61 2.60 -19.65
C SER A 201 12.08 3.98 -19.17
N ILE A 202 12.00 4.28 -17.88
CA ILE A 202 12.43 5.58 -17.33
C ILE A 202 13.94 5.70 -17.44
N ASP A 203 14.41 6.64 -18.26
CA ASP A 203 15.83 6.95 -18.43
C ASP A 203 16.14 8.35 -17.90
N ILE A 204 16.24 8.48 -16.57
CA ILE A 204 16.60 9.72 -15.88
C ILE A 204 17.78 9.48 -14.93
N ASP A 205 18.47 10.54 -14.56
CA ASP A 205 19.59 10.44 -13.63
C ASP A 205 19.11 10.25 -12.19
N ALA A 206 18.10 11.03 -11.74
CA ALA A 206 17.60 10.95 -10.38
C ALA A 206 16.12 11.34 -10.29
N LEU A 207 15.40 10.69 -9.36
CA LEU A 207 14.06 11.09 -8.92
C LEU A 207 14.21 12.14 -7.79
N THR A 208 14.21 13.43 -8.15
CA THR A 208 14.48 14.50 -7.18
C THR A 208 13.32 14.80 -6.24
N MET A 209 12.09 14.65 -6.70
CA MET A 209 10.86 14.84 -5.93
C MET A 209 10.15 13.51 -5.71
N ASN A 210 10.89 12.42 -5.67
CA ASN A 210 10.46 11.05 -5.39
C ASN A 210 9.16 10.67 -6.15
N GLN A 211 8.04 10.54 -5.46
CA GLN A 211 6.77 10.12 -6.06
C GLN A 211 6.24 11.08 -7.13
N GLU A 212 6.40 12.39 -6.97
CA GLU A 212 5.92 13.37 -7.96
C GLU A 212 6.71 13.27 -9.26
N SER A 213 8.05 13.15 -9.15
CA SER A 213 8.92 12.92 -10.31
C SER A 213 8.58 11.60 -11.02
N LEU A 214 8.29 10.55 -10.24
CA LEU A 214 7.87 9.26 -10.81
C LEU A 214 6.54 9.38 -11.53
N ALA A 215 5.56 10.07 -10.94
CA ALA A 215 4.23 10.29 -11.53
C ALA A 215 4.33 11.01 -12.89
N GLU A 216 5.19 12.04 -12.98
CA GLU A 216 5.45 12.76 -14.24
C GLU A 216 6.14 11.89 -15.29
N CYS A 217 7.06 11.01 -14.87
CA CYS A 217 7.75 10.09 -15.78
C CYS A 217 6.80 9.02 -16.34
N ILE A 218 5.93 8.44 -15.49
CA ILE A 218 4.98 7.40 -15.92
C ILE A 218 3.90 8.01 -16.84
N PHE A 219 3.34 9.16 -16.48
CA PHE A 219 2.29 9.82 -17.27
C PHE A 219 2.64 11.30 -17.49
N PRO A 220 3.36 11.63 -18.55
CA PRO A 220 3.69 13.02 -18.87
C PRO A 220 2.44 13.90 -18.91
N HIS A 221 2.51 15.02 -18.22
CA HIS A 221 1.39 15.93 -18.10
C HIS A 221 0.99 16.51 -19.47
N LYS A 222 -0.30 16.33 -19.82
CA LYS A 222 -0.86 16.94 -21.02
C LYS A 222 -1.59 18.21 -20.60
N TRP A 223 -1.13 19.38 -21.04
CA TRP A 223 -1.63 20.70 -20.64
C TRP A 223 -3.14 20.89 -20.76
N PHE A 224 -3.81 20.13 -21.64
CA PHE A 224 -5.26 20.20 -21.84
C PHE A 224 -6.07 19.19 -21.01
N ASN A 225 -5.40 18.31 -20.24
CA ASN A 225 -6.07 17.36 -19.36
C ASN A 225 -5.79 17.72 -17.89
N PRO A 226 -6.72 18.41 -17.21
CA PRO A 226 -6.53 18.84 -15.83
C PRO A 226 -6.71 17.70 -14.80
N PHE A 227 -7.19 16.53 -15.23
CA PHE A 227 -7.51 15.44 -14.32
C PHE A 227 -6.24 14.67 -13.92
N PRO A 228 -5.99 14.47 -12.62
CA PRO A 228 -4.88 13.66 -12.16
C PRO A 228 -5.06 12.20 -12.57
N LYS A 229 -3.95 11.53 -12.83
CA LYS A 229 -3.92 10.11 -13.22
C LYS A 229 -3.80 9.19 -12.01
N PHE A 230 -3.34 9.74 -10.91
CA PHE A 230 -3.12 9.05 -9.65
C PHE A 230 -3.97 9.69 -8.55
N ARG A 231 -4.42 8.86 -7.63
CA ARG A 231 -4.87 9.29 -6.31
C ARG A 231 -3.70 9.10 -5.36
N PHE A 232 -3.36 10.14 -4.61
CA PHE A 232 -2.34 10.05 -3.56
C PHE A 232 -3.00 9.79 -2.21
N SER A 233 -2.38 8.96 -1.39
CA SER A 233 -2.81 8.74 -0.01
C SER A 233 -1.62 8.49 0.91
N GLU A 234 -1.64 9.09 2.08
CA GLU A 234 -0.66 8.87 3.15
C GLU A 234 -1.08 7.70 4.07
N ARG A 235 -2.20 7.03 3.75
CA ARG A 235 -2.85 6.05 4.62
C ARG A 235 -2.69 4.62 4.13
N PRO A 236 -2.08 3.74 4.95
CA PRO A 236 -1.96 2.32 4.62
C PRO A 236 -3.30 1.56 4.56
N ASP A 237 -4.32 2.01 5.30
CA ASP A 237 -5.65 1.40 5.26
C ASP A 237 -6.38 1.70 3.94
N THR A 238 -6.31 2.95 3.45
CA THR A 238 -6.84 3.35 2.14
C THR A 238 -6.12 2.59 1.01
N ALA A 239 -4.79 2.51 1.07
CA ALA A 239 -4.01 1.76 0.09
C ALA A 239 -4.39 0.27 0.08
N ALA A 240 -4.51 -0.36 1.26
CA ALA A 240 -4.89 -1.76 1.37
C ALA A 240 -6.32 -2.02 0.85
N ALA A 241 -7.28 -1.13 1.15
CA ALA A 241 -8.64 -1.23 0.61
C ALA A 241 -8.64 -1.17 -0.92
N SER A 242 -7.91 -0.21 -1.50
CA SER A 242 -7.78 -0.06 -2.96
C SER A 242 -7.15 -1.29 -3.63
N ILE A 243 -6.10 -1.86 -3.03
CA ILE A 243 -5.47 -3.11 -3.52
C ILE A 243 -6.48 -4.26 -3.53
N LEU A 244 -7.29 -4.41 -2.46
CA LEU A 244 -8.32 -5.45 -2.37
C LEU A 244 -9.44 -5.26 -3.40
N GLU A 245 -9.68 -4.05 -3.87
CA GLU A 245 -10.61 -3.73 -4.96
C GLU A 245 -10.03 -4.03 -6.36
N GLY A 246 -8.74 -4.36 -6.45
CA GLY A 246 -8.05 -4.68 -7.71
C GLY A 246 -7.21 -3.53 -8.28
N ASN A 247 -7.08 -2.42 -7.55
CA ASN A 247 -6.23 -1.30 -7.96
C ASN A 247 -4.74 -1.62 -7.74
N ILE A 248 -3.90 -0.89 -8.45
CA ILE A 248 -2.45 -0.94 -8.34
C ILE A 248 -2.02 0.20 -7.41
N VAL A 249 -1.16 -0.11 -6.46
CA VAL A 249 -0.56 0.87 -5.55
C VAL A 249 0.94 0.93 -5.79
N ILE A 250 1.47 2.13 -5.98
CA ILE A 250 2.90 2.36 -6.15
C ILE A 250 3.43 3.11 -4.93
N LEU A 251 4.47 2.56 -4.33
CA LEU A 251 5.22 3.16 -3.21
C LEU A 251 6.60 3.55 -3.71
N VAL A 252 7.07 4.71 -3.28
CA VAL A 252 8.40 5.22 -3.66
C VAL A 252 9.19 5.48 -2.38
N ASP A 253 10.44 5.06 -2.36
CA ASP A 253 11.32 5.31 -1.22
C ASP A 253 11.51 6.81 -0.99
N ASN A 254 11.74 7.21 0.25
CA ASN A 254 11.77 8.60 0.70
C ASN A 254 10.44 9.38 0.47
N SER A 255 9.30 8.67 0.42
CA SER A 255 7.99 9.30 0.26
C SER A 255 6.98 8.74 1.25
N PRO A 256 6.33 9.59 2.08
CA PRO A 256 5.35 9.15 3.07
C PRO A 256 3.95 8.99 2.48
N ALA A 257 3.83 8.78 1.17
CA ALA A 257 2.55 8.58 0.50
C ALA A 257 2.65 7.53 -0.61
N CYS A 258 1.51 6.99 -1.00
CA CYS A 258 1.40 6.07 -2.12
C CYS A 258 0.60 6.69 -3.28
N MET A 259 0.82 6.17 -4.48
CA MET A 259 0.05 6.47 -5.68
C MET A 259 -0.88 5.30 -5.98
N ILE A 260 -2.17 5.56 -6.17
CA ILE A 260 -3.21 4.55 -6.45
C ILE A 260 -3.70 4.72 -7.88
N LEU A 261 -3.78 3.61 -8.62
CA LEU A 261 -4.24 3.53 -10.01
C LEU A 261 -5.23 2.36 -10.21
N PRO A 262 -6.20 2.50 -11.13
CA PRO A 262 -6.60 3.73 -11.81
C PRO A 262 -7.23 4.72 -10.84
N SER A 263 -7.26 6.01 -11.20
CA SER A 263 -7.95 7.04 -10.44
C SER A 263 -9.09 7.63 -11.27
N SER A 264 -10.25 7.75 -10.67
CA SER A 264 -11.41 8.40 -11.23
C SER A 264 -11.64 9.78 -10.61
N VAL A 265 -12.44 10.62 -11.25
CA VAL A 265 -12.85 11.93 -10.69
C VAL A 265 -13.58 11.73 -9.35
N PHE A 266 -14.29 10.63 -9.21
CA PHE A 266 -15.04 10.30 -7.99
C PHE A 266 -14.11 9.97 -6.82
N ASP A 267 -12.99 9.28 -7.08
CA ASP A 267 -12.00 8.92 -6.06
C ASP A 267 -11.30 10.14 -5.46
N ILE A 268 -11.23 11.24 -6.23
CA ILE A 268 -10.65 12.51 -5.75
C ILE A 268 -11.59 13.23 -4.78
N ILE A 269 -12.90 13.02 -4.93
CA ILE A 269 -13.93 13.63 -4.09
C ILE A 269 -14.15 12.82 -2.80
N GLU A 270 -13.72 11.56 -2.77
CA GLU A 270 -13.82 10.70 -1.59
C GLU A 270 -12.80 11.07 -0.53
N GLU A 271 -13.24 11.06 0.73
CA GLU A 271 -12.39 11.21 1.91
C GLU A 271 -12.26 9.89 2.65
N ALA A 272 -11.11 9.70 3.30
CA ALA A 272 -10.85 8.50 4.09
C ALA A 272 -11.89 8.28 5.21
N ASP A 273 -12.42 9.34 5.78
CA ASP A 273 -13.48 9.28 6.81
C ASP A 273 -14.76 8.59 6.33
N ASP A 274 -15.07 8.63 5.03
CA ASP A 274 -16.30 8.01 4.50
C ASP A 274 -16.37 6.51 4.75
N TYR A 275 -15.23 5.84 4.78
CA TYR A 275 -15.14 4.40 5.05
C TYR A 275 -15.38 4.03 6.52
N TYR A 276 -15.25 4.99 7.44
CA TYR A 276 -15.42 4.78 8.87
C TYR A 276 -16.81 5.17 9.40
N PHE A 277 -17.62 5.84 8.58
CA PHE A 277 -19.00 6.15 8.94
C PHE A 277 -19.94 4.97 8.63
N PRO A 278 -21.10 4.88 9.32
CA PRO A 278 -22.14 3.94 8.94
C PRO A 278 -22.52 4.10 7.46
N PRO A 279 -22.85 3.02 6.73
CA PRO A 279 -23.07 3.06 5.27
C PRO A 279 -24.03 4.15 4.79
N VAL A 280 -25.10 4.41 5.54
CA VAL A 280 -26.08 5.46 5.21
C VAL A 280 -25.45 6.86 5.31
N THR A 281 -24.69 7.11 6.38
CA THR A 281 -24.03 8.40 6.60
C THR A 281 -22.91 8.65 5.57
N GLY A 282 -22.08 7.65 5.33
CA GLY A 282 -21.02 7.72 4.32
C GLY A 282 -21.58 7.97 2.92
N THR A 283 -22.66 7.27 2.53
CA THR A 283 -23.33 7.49 1.25
C THR A 283 -23.90 8.90 1.14
N TYR A 284 -24.52 9.39 2.21
CA TYR A 284 -25.06 10.77 2.23
C TYR A 284 -23.94 11.81 2.07
N LEU A 285 -22.81 11.65 2.76
CA LEU A 285 -21.68 12.57 2.66
C LEU A 285 -21.07 12.57 1.25
N ARG A 286 -20.89 11.40 0.64
CA ARG A 286 -20.41 11.26 -0.74
C ARG A 286 -21.38 11.95 -1.73
N LEU A 287 -22.67 11.66 -1.61
CA LEU A 287 -23.69 12.26 -2.49
C LEU A 287 -23.75 13.78 -2.34
N SER A 288 -23.65 14.30 -1.10
CA SER A 288 -23.63 15.75 -0.87
C SER A 288 -22.39 16.41 -1.47
N ARG A 289 -21.19 15.83 -1.33
CA ARG A 289 -19.96 16.36 -1.99
C ARG A 289 -20.07 16.33 -3.51
N MET A 290 -20.55 15.22 -4.09
CA MET A 290 -20.80 15.14 -5.54
C MET A 290 -21.79 16.21 -5.99
N THR A 291 -22.88 16.43 -5.24
CA THR A 291 -23.87 17.46 -5.56
C THR A 291 -23.26 18.86 -5.47
N VAL A 292 -22.48 19.15 -4.43
CA VAL A 292 -21.79 20.42 -4.28
C VAL A 292 -20.79 20.65 -5.41
N SER A 293 -19.98 19.64 -5.75
CA SER A 293 -19.02 19.72 -6.87
C SER A 293 -19.71 19.99 -8.20
N PHE A 294 -20.84 19.30 -8.45
CA PHE A 294 -21.64 19.53 -9.65
C PHE A 294 -22.24 20.94 -9.65
N LEU A 295 -22.83 21.39 -8.55
CA LEU A 295 -23.38 22.73 -8.43
C LEU A 295 -22.30 23.82 -8.64
N THR A 296 -21.13 23.64 -8.04
CA THR A 296 -20.00 24.58 -8.20
C THR A 296 -19.57 24.69 -9.65
N LEU A 297 -19.54 23.58 -10.39
CA LEU A 297 -19.15 23.57 -11.79
C LEU A 297 -20.17 24.24 -12.69
N PHE A 298 -21.48 24.07 -12.44
CA PHE A 298 -22.54 24.53 -13.34
C PHE A 298 -23.25 25.81 -12.88
N LEU A 299 -23.32 26.07 -11.57
CA LEU A 299 -24.08 27.17 -11.00
C LEU A 299 -23.56 28.54 -11.48
N THR A 300 -22.25 28.73 -11.40
CA THR A 300 -21.61 30.01 -11.82
C THR A 300 -21.79 30.31 -13.32
N PRO A 301 -21.49 29.35 -14.24
CA PRO A 301 -21.74 29.59 -15.67
C PRO A 301 -23.23 29.82 -16.00
N VAL A 302 -24.14 29.07 -15.39
CA VAL A 302 -25.57 29.21 -15.59
C VAL A 302 -26.05 30.58 -15.08
N TRP A 303 -25.58 31.02 -13.91
CA TRP A 303 -25.89 32.33 -13.37
C TRP A 303 -25.37 33.45 -14.29
N LEU A 304 -24.14 33.36 -14.81
CA LEU A 304 -23.60 34.29 -15.80
C LEU A 304 -24.47 34.33 -17.07
N LEU A 305 -24.94 33.19 -17.56
CA LEU A 305 -25.81 33.09 -18.71
C LEU A 305 -27.14 33.80 -18.45
N PHE A 306 -27.72 33.64 -17.27
CA PHE A 306 -28.94 34.36 -16.87
C PHE A 306 -28.72 35.86 -16.75
N MET A 307 -27.55 36.31 -16.26
CA MET A 307 -27.25 37.75 -16.19
C MET A 307 -27.11 38.38 -17.58
N GLN A 308 -26.59 37.65 -18.57
CA GLN A 308 -26.53 38.09 -19.95
C GLN A 308 -27.92 38.11 -20.64
N ASN A 309 -28.80 37.19 -20.22
CA ASN A 309 -30.13 37.02 -20.80
C ASN A 309 -31.21 37.11 -19.72
N GLN A 310 -31.40 38.30 -19.16
CA GLN A 310 -32.32 38.52 -18.03
C GLN A 310 -33.78 38.10 -18.31
N ASN A 311 -34.18 38.03 -19.60
CA ASN A 311 -35.50 37.54 -20.00
C ASN A 311 -35.71 36.03 -19.76
N TRP A 312 -34.67 35.28 -19.54
CA TRP A 312 -34.73 33.83 -19.26
C TRP A 312 -34.94 33.54 -17.78
N ILE A 313 -34.83 34.55 -16.92
CA ILE A 313 -34.94 34.40 -15.48
C ILE A 313 -36.40 34.15 -15.10
N PRO A 314 -36.79 33.00 -14.54
CA PRO A 314 -38.15 32.76 -14.08
C PRO A 314 -38.50 33.70 -12.92
N GLY A 315 -39.78 34.05 -12.77
CA GLY A 315 -40.23 35.05 -11.80
C GLY A 315 -39.87 34.73 -10.34
N TRP A 316 -39.73 33.44 -9.97
CA TRP A 316 -39.30 33.04 -8.63
C TRP A 316 -37.80 33.25 -8.37
N LEU A 317 -36.99 33.48 -9.41
CA LEU A 317 -35.57 33.81 -9.35
C LEU A 317 -35.26 35.29 -9.57
N GLU A 318 -36.26 36.16 -9.59
CA GLU A 318 -36.04 37.61 -9.84
C GLU A 318 -35.09 38.27 -8.84
N PHE A 319 -35.00 37.74 -7.62
CA PHE A 319 -34.09 38.25 -6.61
C PHE A 319 -32.57 38.07 -6.96
N VAL A 320 -32.26 37.26 -7.98
CA VAL A 320 -30.90 37.05 -8.47
C VAL A 320 -30.49 38.09 -9.49
N LYS A 321 -31.44 38.88 -10.02
CA LYS A 321 -31.18 39.95 -10.99
C LYS A 321 -30.32 41.05 -10.35
N LEU A 322 -29.30 41.48 -11.07
CA LEU A 322 -28.52 42.65 -10.69
C LEU A 322 -29.32 43.90 -10.97
N ALA A 323 -29.46 44.76 -9.96
CA ALA A 323 -30.30 45.95 -10.05
C ALA A 323 -29.62 47.15 -10.73
N ASP A 324 -28.28 47.19 -10.75
CA ASP A 324 -27.49 48.31 -11.18
C ASP A 324 -26.70 48.05 -12.47
N ASP A 325 -26.51 49.08 -13.29
CA ASP A 325 -25.63 49.03 -14.45
C ASP A 325 -24.18 48.96 -14.02
N MET A 326 -23.46 47.89 -14.44
CA MET A 326 -22.07 47.67 -14.08
C MET A 326 -21.12 48.30 -15.11
N TYR A 327 -20.16 49.07 -14.64
CA TYR A 327 -19.10 49.68 -15.47
C TYR A 327 -18.11 48.61 -16.01
N VAL A 328 -17.91 47.51 -15.26
CA VAL A 328 -17.05 46.41 -15.65
C VAL A 328 -17.90 45.15 -15.88
N PRO A 329 -17.73 44.45 -17.02
CA PRO A 329 -18.48 43.24 -17.28
C PRO A 329 -18.32 42.24 -16.15
N LEU A 330 -19.42 41.59 -15.74
CA LEU A 330 -19.51 40.72 -14.59
C LEU A 330 -18.48 39.59 -14.59
N ILE A 331 -18.19 39.04 -15.78
CA ILE A 331 -17.17 37.96 -15.93
C ILE A 331 -15.77 38.39 -15.46
N PHE A 332 -15.38 39.66 -15.77
CA PHE A 332 -14.09 40.16 -15.32
C PHE A 332 -14.03 40.40 -13.80
N GLN A 333 -15.16 40.84 -13.21
CA GLN A 333 -15.26 40.99 -11.76
C GLN A 333 -15.11 39.67 -11.07
N LEU A 334 -15.75 38.59 -11.55
CA LEU A 334 -15.61 37.23 -11.01
C LEU A 334 -14.19 36.72 -11.16
N LEU A 335 -13.58 36.86 -12.34
CA LEU A 335 -12.19 36.42 -12.55
C LEU A 335 -11.20 37.15 -11.63
N ILE A 336 -11.36 38.48 -11.46
CA ILE A 336 -10.51 39.24 -10.53
C ILE A 336 -10.67 38.72 -9.09
N LEU A 337 -11.92 38.43 -8.69
CA LEU A 337 -12.23 37.95 -7.36
C LEU A 337 -11.63 36.53 -7.13
N GLU A 338 -11.76 35.63 -8.10
CA GLU A 338 -11.13 34.29 -8.05
C GLU A 338 -9.62 34.36 -7.97
N PHE A 339 -8.98 35.16 -8.84
CA PHE A 339 -7.52 35.36 -8.75
C PHE A 339 -7.07 35.98 -7.43
N ALA A 340 -7.87 36.88 -6.86
CA ALA A 340 -7.57 37.45 -5.53
C ALA A 340 -7.69 36.41 -4.43
N ILE A 341 -8.70 35.54 -4.47
CA ILE A 341 -8.87 34.46 -3.49
C ILE A 341 -7.72 33.44 -3.62
N ASP A 342 -7.37 33.03 -4.85
CA ASP A 342 -6.25 32.13 -5.09
C ASP A 342 -4.92 32.75 -4.65
N GLY A 343 -4.70 34.02 -4.90
CA GLY A 343 -3.54 34.75 -4.42
C GLY A 343 -3.44 34.80 -2.89
N LEU A 344 -4.56 34.97 -2.18
CA LEU A 344 -4.61 34.91 -0.72
C LEU A 344 -4.37 33.48 -0.17
N ARG A 345 -4.74 32.46 -0.94
CA ARG A 345 -4.50 31.07 -0.55
C ARG A 345 -3.04 30.65 -0.72
N LEU A 346 -2.32 31.28 -1.66
CA LEU A 346 -0.91 31.02 -1.91
C LEU A 346 0.03 31.83 -0.99
N ALA A 347 -0.45 32.90 -0.36
CA ALA A 347 0.28 33.71 0.60
C ALA A 347 0.16 33.17 2.04
#